data_ccd0602540b9fc7c1138f9c3ed185dca
#
_entry.id   ccd0602540b9fc7c1138f9c3ed185dca
#
_cell.length_a   1.000
_cell.length_b   1.000
_cell.length_c   1.000
_cell.angle_alpha   90.00
_cell.angle_beta   90.00
_cell.angle_gamma   90.00
#
_symmetry.space_group_name_H-M   'P 1'
#
loop_
_entity.id
_entity.type
_entity.pdbx_description
1 polymer ?
#
loop_
_entity_poly.entity_id
_entity_poly.type
_entity_poly.pdbx_seq_one_letter_code
_entity_poly.pdbx_strand_id
1 'polypeptide(L)'
;MLFHRKAALAAAVLMSLLLVLVGCGGSEQSSKAEDNILVVYNCNTDDWTAPIVKEFQEQTGIQVQLVAGGSGELMARVRAEKENPLGDIMWGGSADAYVALEPFLQPYESTEKAAIDPNFIRENNAFYNVTMDPYVIAYNTDLVSEADAPKGWKDLLDPKFRGRISLADPAKSSSTYAVLLTMMDKLGGDTAVIGQLVDNLDGKIISGSAAQIKALSDGEYAITATFEEPVLKYITNGAHMKIVYPAEGTAISSGGIGIIKGAKHAENAKKFLDFVMSKQVHERFGNYQRRSTRTDVQPPASLRPVSEIRYTPFDTQRAVSFKDEFLSKWRAAVIK
;
A
#
# COMPACT_ATOMS: atom_id res chain seq x y z
N MET A 1 -38.63 69.95 30.07
CA MET A 1 -38.56 68.63 29.34
C MET A 1 -37.19 68.26 28.70
N LEU A 2 -36.14 69.09 28.83
CA LEU A 2 -34.84 68.82 28.23
C LEU A 2 -33.80 68.07 29.16
N PHE A 3 -34.03 68.12 30.47
CA PHE A 3 -33.10 67.52 31.44
C PHE A 3 -33.21 65.98 31.59
N HIS A 4 -34.38 65.45 31.31
CA HIS A 4 -34.61 64.00 31.45
C HIS A 4 -34.06 63.14 30.23
N ARG A 5 -33.84 63.81 29.08
CA ARG A 5 -33.29 63.13 27.90
C ARG A 5 -31.74 62.91 27.91
N LYS A 6 -31.05 63.78 28.67
CA LYS A 6 -29.56 63.64 28.77
C LYS A 6 -29.13 62.59 29.79
N ALA A 7 -29.96 62.34 30.82
CA ALA A 7 -29.68 61.28 31.80
C ALA A 7 -29.90 59.83 31.22
N ALA A 8 -30.89 59.69 30.34
CA ALA A 8 -31.17 58.41 29.70
C ALA A 8 -30.11 58.00 28.65
N LEU A 9 -29.45 58.94 27.97
CA LEU A 9 -28.36 58.66 27.06
C LEU A 9 -27.05 58.28 27.77
N ALA A 10 -26.76 58.84 28.95
CA ALA A 10 -25.57 58.50 29.72
C ALA A 10 -25.66 57.10 30.34
N ALA A 11 -26.85 56.65 30.76
CA ALA A 11 -27.07 55.28 31.26
C ALA A 11 -26.98 54.21 30.16
N ALA A 12 -27.41 54.55 28.94
CA ALA A 12 -27.30 53.59 27.80
C ALA A 12 -25.87 53.40 27.30
N VAL A 13 -25.00 54.41 27.42
CA VAL A 13 -23.58 54.32 27.03
C VAL A 13 -22.74 53.58 28.08
N LEU A 14 -23.08 53.69 29.39
CA LEU A 14 -22.40 52.91 30.43
C LEU A 14 -22.78 51.41 30.42
N MET A 15 -24.00 51.09 29.98
CA MET A 15 -24.47 49.68 29.92
C MET A 15 -23.94 48.94 28.69
N SER A 16 -23.51 49.65 27.64
CA SER A 16 -22.88 49.07 26.46
C SER A 16 -21.36 48.81 26.62
N LEU A 17 -20.69 49.40 27.62
CA LEU A 17 -19.26 49.17 27.91
C LEU A 17 -19.00 47.99 28.86
N LEU A 18 -20.01 47.42 29.50
CA LEU A 18 -19.89 46.24 30.39
C LEU A 18 -20.14 44.91 29.72
N LEU A 19 -20.51 44.91 28.42
CA LEU A 19 -20.74 43.68 27.62
C LEU A 19 -19.54 43.24 26.78
N VAL A 20 -18.37 43.87 26.87
CA VAL A 20 -17.16 43.53 26.08
C VAL A 20 -16.12 42.76 26.89
N LEU A 21 -16.36 42.41 28.16
CA LEU A 21 -15.38 41.73 29.02
C LEU A 21 -15.72 40.27 29.37
N VAL A 22 -16.64 39.62 28.64
CA VAL A 22 -16.94 38.19 28.81
C VAL A 22 -16.68 37.42 27.48
N GLY A 23 -15.64 37.76 26.75
CA GLY A 23 -15.32 37.15 25.46
C GLY A 23 -13.88 36.66 25.34
N CYS A 24 -13.23 36.23 26.42
CA CYS A 24 -11.89 35.60 26.37
C CYS A 24 -11.87 34.31 27.18
N GLY A 25 -12.67 33.34 26.79
CA GLY A 25 -12.71 32.00 27.35
C GLY A 25 -12.85 30.90 26.30
N GLY A 26 -12.68 31.21 25.00
CA GLY A 26 -12.95 30.31 23.91
C GLY A 26 -11.72 29.83 23.09
N SER A 27 -10.51 30.31 23.40
CA SER A 27 -9.33 30.00 22.56
C SER A 27 -8.57 28.74 22.94
N GLU A 28 -8.69 28.25 24.17
CA GLU A 28 -7.98 27.02 24.57
C GLU A 28 -8.67 25.71 24.09
N GLN A 29 -9.98 25.76 23.87
CA GLN A 29 -10.72 24.56 23.42
C GLN A 29 -10.67 24.40 21.89
N SER A 30 -10.50 25.50 21.15
CA SER A 30 -10.29 25.47 19.70
C SER A 30 -8.88 25.00 19.34
N SER A 31 -7.83 25.46 20.03
CA SER A 31 -6.46 25.02 19.79
C SER A 31 -6.25 23.54 20.16
N LYS A 32 -6.83 23.07 21.29
CA LYS A 32 -6.77 21.64 21.65
C LYS A 32 -7.51 20.73 20.67
N ALA A 33 -8.56 21.21 20.02
CA ALA A 33 -9.29 20.45 19.00
C ALA A 33 -8.51 20.37 17.68
N GLU A 34 -7.79 21.41 17.29
CA GLU A 34 -6.91 21.41 16.11
C GLU A 34 -5.67 20.56 16.33
N ASP A 35 -5.11 20.54 17.55
CA ASP A 35 -3.95 19.70 17.90
C ASP A 35 -4.25 18.20 17.98
N ASN A 36 -5.54 17.81 18.02
CA ASN A 36 -5.96 16.40 18.17
C ASN A 36 -6.46 15.76 16.87
N ILE A 37 -5.92 16.19 15.75
CA ILE A 37 -6.24 15.70 14.41
C ILE A 37 -5.00 15.00 13.82
N LEU A 38 -5.25 14.07 12.89
CA LEU A 38 -4.24 13.45 12.04
C LEU A 38 -4.82 13.27 10.63
N VAL A 39 -4.13 13.76 9.61
CA VAL A 39 -4.51 13.58 8.20
C VAL A 39 -3.66 12.47 7.58
N VAL A 40 -4.31 11.38 7.18
CA VAL A 40 -3.65 10.19 6.61
C VAL A 40 -4.02 10.03 5.14
N TYR A 41 -3.04 10.13 4.26
CA TYR A 41 -3.16 9.76 2.85
C TYR A 41 -3.09 8.24 2.74
N ASN A 42 -4.23 7.61 2.45
CA ASN A 42 -4.39 6.16 2.48
C ASN A 42 -4.63 5.59 1.08
N CYS A 43 -3.70 4.77 0.60
CA CYS A 43 -3.87 4.01 -0.65
C CYS A 43 -4.29 2.55 -0.43
N ASN A 44 -4.56 2.17 0.80
CA ASN A 44 -5.05 0.83 1.11
C ASN A 44 -6.57 0.77 1.02
N THR A 45 -7.12 -0.43 1.01
CA THR A 45 -8.56 -0.66 1.04
C THR A 45 -9.10 -0.54 2.47
N ASP A 46 -10.34 -0.04 2.61
CA ASP A 46 -10.96 0.28 3.90
C ASP A 46 -11.28 -0.96 4.75
N ASP A 47 -11.40 -2.14 4.13
CA ASP A 47 -11.73 -3.40 4.80
C ASP A 47 -10.80 -3.73 5.97
N TRP A 48 -9.51 -3.36 5.87
CA TRP A 48 -8.54 -3.60 6.93
C TRP A 48 -8.04 -2.31 7.62
N THR A 49 -8.05 -1.17 6.94
CA THR A 49 -7.55 0.09 7.53
C THR A 49 -8.56 0.77 8.43
N ALA A 50 -9.86 0.71 8.11
CA ALA A 50 -10.88 1.35 8.93
C ALA A 50 -10.97 0.78 10.36
N PRO A 51 -10.90 -0.54 10.61
CA PRO A 51 -10.83 -1.08 11.98
C PRO A 51 -9.60 -0.62 12.76
N ILE A 52 -8.43 -0.51 12.11
CA ILE A 52 -7.18 -0.04 12.73
C ILE A 52 -7.30 1.44 13.11
N VAL A 53 -7.80 2.27 12.21
CA VAL A 53 -8.02 3.69 12.47
C VAL A 53 -9.01 3.91 13.61
N LYS A 54 -10.12 3.17 13.59
CA LYS A 54 -11.12 3.25 14.66
C LYS A 54 -10.50 2.98 16.02
N GLU A 55 -9.73 1.92 16.13
CA GLU A 55 -9.08 1.55 17.38
C GLU A 55 -8.03 2.57 17.84
N PHE A 56 -7.23 3.12 16.91
CA PHE A 56 -6.31 4.20 17.22
C PHE A 56 -7.05 5.41 17.81
N GLN A 57 -8.16 5.81 17.21
CA GLN A 57 -8.99 6.91 17.69
C GLN A 57 -9.57 6.63 19.10
N GLU A 58 -10.04 5.40 19.33
CA GLU A 58 -10.58 4.98 20.63
C GLU A 58 -9.52 4.98 21.73
N GLN A 59 -8.29 4.57 21.41
CA GLN A 59 -7.20 4.52 22.40
C GLN A 59 -6.56 5.86 22.70
N THR A 60 -6.48 6.76 21.68
CA THR A 60 -5.71 8.00 21.79
C THR A 60 -6.58 9.25 21.89
N GLY A 61 -7.83 9.17 21.47
CA GLY A 61 -8.71 10.33 21.29
C GLY A 61 -8.38 11.17 20.05
N ILE A 62 -7.31 10.85 19.29
CA ILE A 62 -6.89 11.57 18.07
C ILE A 62 -7.87 11.28 16.95
N GLN A 63 -8.42 12.32 16.33
CA GLN A 63 -9.34 12.19 15.19
C GLN A 63 -8.57 12.00 13.89
N VAL A 64 -8.75 10.87 13.22
CA VAL A 64 -8.07 10.56 11.96
C VAL A 64 -8.95 10.92 10.76
N GLN A 65 -8.43 11.76 9.88
CA GLN A 65 -9.04 12.09 8.59
C GLN A 65 -8.34 11.26 7.51
N LEU A 66 -9.02 10.22 7.02
CA LEU A 66 -8.53 9.42 5.89
C LEU A 66 -8.83 10.13 4.57
N VAL A 67 -7.78 10.38 3.79
CA VAL A 67 -7.87 10.82 2.40
C VAL A 67 -7.51 9.63 1.53
N ALA A 68 -8.53 8.95 1.00
CA ALA A 68 -8.35 7.80 0.14
C ALA A 68 -8.02 8.21 -1.30
N GLY A 69 -7.15 7.44 -1.96
CA GLY A 69 -6.77 7.68 -3.35
C GLY A 69 -5.79 6.64 -3.88
N GLY A 70 -5.51 6.68 -5.17
CA GLY A 70 -4.48 5.85 -5.79
C GLY A 70 -3.08 6.24 -5.30
N SER A 71 -2.17 5.26 -5.17
CA SER A 71 -0.81 5.52 -4.66
C SER A 71 -0.06 6.58 -5.49
N GLY A 72 -0.15 6.50 -6.81
CA GLY A 72 0.47 7.50 -7.70
C GLY A 72 -0.09 8.92 -7.51
N GLU A 73 -1.41 9.04 -7.33
CA GLU A 73 -2.10 10.31 -7.08
C GLU A 73 -1.68 10.92 -5.74
N LEU A 74 -1.80 10.14 -4.65
CA LEU A 74 -1.46 10.63 -3.30
C LEU A 74 0.03 10.96 -3.17
N MET A 75 0.92 10.18 -3.76
CA MET A 75 2.36 10.48 -3.77
C MET A 75 2.69 11.71 -4.63
N ALA A 76 1.97 11.95 -5.73
CA ALA A 76 2.10 13.20 -6.49
C ALA A 76 1.60 14.40 -5.67
N ARG A 77 0.54 14.22 -4.89
CA ARG A 77 0.01 15.21 -3.98
C ARG A 77 1.00 15.58 -2.88
N VAL A 78 1.64 14.60 -2.22
CA VAL A 78 2.71 14.85 -1.24
C VAL A 78 3.83 15.70 -1.85
N ARG A 79 4.26 15.39 -3.07
CA ARG A 79 5.28 16.20 -3.77
C ARG A 79 4.83 17.62 -4.11
N ALA A 80 3.58 17.78 -4.52
CA ALA A 80 3.02 19.09 -4.86
C ALA A 80 2.85 19.99 -3.61
N GLU A 81 2.53 19.40 -2.47
CA GLU A 81 2.30 20.09 -1.20
C GLU A 81 3.58 20.30 -0.34
N LYS A 82 4.76 19.99 -0.87
CA LYS A 82 6.04 19.98 -0.12
C LYS A 82 6.34 21.23 0.70
N GLU A 83 5.89 22.42 0.25
CA GLU A 83 6.11 23.71 0.94
C GLU A 83 5.05 23.98 2.03
N ASN A 84 3.87 23.34 1.95
CA ASN A 84 2.80 23.44 2.92
C ASN A 84 1.98 22.13 2.93
N PRO A 85 2.48 21.08 3.59
CA PRO A 85 1.82 19.78 3.64
C PRO A 85 0.42 19.87 4.25
N LEU A 86 -0.54 19.20 3.62
CA LEU A 86 -1.90 19.06 4.12
C LEU A 86 -2.14 17.67 4.72
N GLY A 87 -1.29 16.69 4.39
CA GLY A 87 -1.26 15.38 5.00
C GLY A 87 -0.12 15.25 6.01
N ASP A 88 -0.30 14.36 6.99
CA ASP A 88 0.69 14.06 8.02
C ASP A 88 1.36 12.73 7.79
N ILE A 89 0.60 11.74 7.31
CA ILE A 89 1.05 10.37 7.03
C ILE A 89 0.73 10.01 5.59
N MET A 90 1.67 9.32 4.94
CA MET A 90 1.42 8.51 3.75
C MET A 90 1.34 7.04 4.18
N TRP A 91 0.24 6.33 3.89
CA TRP A 91 0.04 4.93 4.26
C TRP A 91 -0.44 4.09 3.08
N GLY A 92 0.30 3.04 2.78
CA GLY A 92 0.06 2.18 1.63
C GLY A 92 0.84 2.59 0.39
N GLY A 93 0.72 1.80 -0.66
CA GLY A 93 1.59 1.88 -1.84
C GLY A 93 2.86 1.04 -1.68
N SER A 94 3.50 0.75 -2.79
CA SER A 94 4.66 -0.15 -2.83
C SER A 94 5.96 0.52 -2.38
N ALA A 95 6.90 -0.28 -1.89
CA ALA A 95 8.18 0.20 -1.37
C ALA A 95 9.01 0.98 -2.41
N ASP A 96 8.95 0.63 -3.71
CA ASP A 96 9.61 1.37 -4.79
C ASP A 96 9.07 2.80 -4.93
N ALA A 97 7.77 2.97 -4.76
CA ALA A 97 7.16 4.29 -4.77
C ALA A 97 7.60 5.15 -3.56
N TYR A 98 7.83 4.52 -2.40
CA TYR A 98 8.39 5.19 -1.22
C TYR A 98 9.84 5.61 -1.39
N VAL A 99 10.66 4.84 -2.10
CA VAL A 99 12.04 5.25 -2.44
C VAL A 99 12.03 6.58 -3.21
N ALA A 100 11.13 6.74 -4.16
CA ALA A 100 10.97 8.01 -4.88
C ALA A 100 10.35 9.14 -4.04
N LEU A 101 9.73 8.80 -2.91
CA LEU A 101 9.10 9.74 -1.98
C LEU A 101 10.02 10.14 -0.82
N GLU A 102 11.12 9.43 -0.56
CA GLU A 102 12.03 9.66 0.58
C GLU A 102 12.41 11.14 0.82
N PRO A 103 12.72 11.96 -0.21
CA PRO A 103 13.04 13.38 0.00
C PRO A 103 11.93 14.21 0.64
N PHE A 104 10.70 13.71 0.60
CA PHE A 104 9.49 14.36 1.10
C PHE A 104 8.97 13.71 2.40
N LEU A 105 9.71 12.75 2.95
CA LEU A 105 9.38 12.09 4.21
C LEU A 105 10.28 12.59 5.34
N GLN A 106 9.73 12.57 6.55
CA GLN A 106 10.47 12.89 7.78
C GLN A 106 11.00 11.59 8.38
N PRO A 107 12.33 11.43 8.51
CA PRO A 107 12.90 10.30 9.25
C PRO A 107 12.38 10.26 10.68
N TYR A 108 12.00 9.08 11.12
CA TYR A 108 11.54 8.82 12.48
C TYR A 108 11.94 7.40 12.90
N GLU A 109 12.61 7.25 14.02
CA GLU A 109 12.94 5.94 14.56
C GLU A 109 11.76 5.43 15.39
N SER A 110 10.98 4.51 14.82
CA SER A 110 9.83 3.89 15.47
C SER A 110 10.27 3.05 16.68
N THR A 111 9.50 3.12 17.76
CA THR A 111 9.67 2.26 18.94
C THR A 111 9.53 0.77 18.61
N GLU A 112 8.87 0.44 17.50
CA GLU A 112 8.59 -0.92 17.05
C GLU A 112 9.68 -1.49 16.10
N LYS A 113 10.66 -0.67 15.70
CA LYS A 113 11.69 -1.01 14.70
C LYS A 113 12.42 -2.31 14.98
N ALA A 114 12.76 -2.57 16.25
CA ALA A 114 13.56 -3.74 16.64
C ALA A 114 12.85 -5.09 16.36
N ALA A 115 11.52 -5.08 16.21
CA ALA A 115 10.74 -6.28 15.93
C ALA A 115 10.50 -6.52 14.42
N ILE A 116 10.92 -5.60 13.55
CA ILE A 116 10.76 -5.72 12.11
C ILE A 116 11.88 -6.59 11.54
N ASP A 117 11.56 -7.44 10.57
CA ASP A 117 12.55 -8.24 9.83
C ASP A 117 13.60 -7.30 9.22
N PRO A 118 14.91 -7.51 9.49
CA PRO A 118 15.99 -6.66 8.99
C PRO A 118 15.98 -6.46 7.47
N ASN A 119 15.47 -7.42 6.69
CA ASN A 119 15.35 -7.30 5.23
C ASN A 119 14.34 -6.21 4.80
N PHE A 120 13.48 -5.76 5.70
CA PHE A 120 12.44 -4.75 5.46
C PHE A 120 12.68 -3.44 6.22
N ILE A 121 13.84 -3.27 6.86
CA ILE A 121 14.24 -2.03 7.52
C ILE A 121 15.02 -1.13 6.55
N ARG A 122 14.71 0.16 6.57
CA ARG A 122 15.52 1.21 5.90
C ARG A 122 16.44 1.85 6.93
N GLU A 123 17.73 1.99 6.58
CA GLU A 123 18.74 2.58 7.49
C GLU A 123 18.42 4.04 7.87
N ASN A 124 17.85 4.80 6.92
CA ASN A 124 17.52 6.21 7.11
C ASN A 124 16.18 6.46 7.83
N ASN A 125 15.44 5.42 8.21
CA ASN A 125 14.13 5.51 8.87
C ASN A 125 13.13 6.47 8.20
N ALA A 126 13.25 6.69 6.88
CA ALA A 126 12.35 7.57 6.15
C ALA A 126 10.93 7.02 6.04
N PHE A 127 10.81 5.70 5.95
CA PHE A 127 9.54 4.97 5.96
C PHE A 127 9.73 3.55 6.50
N TYR A 128 8.64 2.91 6.85
CA TYR A 128 8.60 1.52 7.30
C TYR A 128 7.80 0.66 6.33
N ASN A 129 8.26 -0.56 6.14
CA ASN A 129 7.54 -1.60 5.44
C ASN A 129 6.59 -2.28 6.43
N VAL A 130 5.30 -2.33 6.11
CA VAL A 130 4.23 -2.81 7.01
C VAL A 130 3.83 -4.25 6.68
N THR A 131 3.69 -4.56 5.39
CA THR A 131 3.24 -5.86 4.89
C THR A 131 4.30 -6.52 4.03
N MET A 132 4.23 -7.85 3.93
CA MET A 132 4.98 -8.65 2.95
C MET A 132 4.00 -9.19 1.92
N ASP A 133 4.30 -8.95 0.64
CA ASP A 133 3.48 -9.39 -0.49
C ASP A 133 4.33 -10.23 -1.46
N PRO A 134 4.43 -11.57 -1.27
CA PRO A 134 5.14 -12.43 -2.19
C PRO A 134 4.52 -12.42 -3.59
N TYR A 135 5.36 -12.43 -4.62
CA TYR A 135 4.88 -12.66 -5.98
C TYR A 135 4.73 -14.15 -6.21
N VAL A 136 3.62 -14.54 -6.82
CA VAL A 136 3.22 -15.95 -6.97
C VAL A 136 2.67 -16.20 -8.36
N ILE A 137 2.61 -17.47 -8.71
CA ILE A 137 1.77 -17.97 -9.78
C ILE A 137 0.48 -18.48 -9.14
N ALA A 138 -0.67 -18.23 -9.76
CA ALA A 138 -1.92 -18.85 -9.36
C ALA A 138 -2.54 -19.58 -10.54
N TYR A 139 -3.27 -20.66 -10.27
CA TYR A 139 -3.97 -21.41 -11.30
C TYR A 139 -5.40 -21.76 -10.86
N ASN A 140 -6.29 -21.88 -11.86
CA ASN A 140 -7.66 -22.33 -11.66
C ASN A 140 -7.68 -23.85 -11.64
N THR A 141 -8.19 -24.45 -10.55
CA THR A 141 -8.16 -25.91 -10.34
C THR A 141 -9.17 -26.68 -11.16
N ASP A 142 -10.18 -26.00 -11.74
CA ASP A 142 -11.12 -26.63 -12.68
C ASP A 142 -10.53 -26.77 -14.09
N LEU A 143 -9.49 -25.95 -14.42
CA LEU A 143 -8.88 -25.91 -15.74
C LEU A 143 -7.49 -26.57 -15.79
N VAL A 144 -6.83 -26.71 -14.64
CA VAL A 144 -5.47 -27.24 -14.52
C VAL A 144 -5.44 -28.25 -13.37
N SER A 145 -5.10 -29.50 -13.67
CA SER A 145 -4.90 -30.52 -12.65
C SER A 145 -3.65 -30.22 -11.81
N GLU A 146 -3.56 -30.77 -10.61
CA GLU A 146 -2.38 -30.61 -9.76
C GLU A 146 -1.10 -31.16 -10.42
N ALA A 147 -1.23 -32.22 -11.23
CA ALA A 147 -0.12 -32.83 -11.97
C ALA A 147 0.42 -31.90 -13.08
N ASP A 148 -0.48 -31.10 -13.70
CA ASP A 148 -0.15 -30.19 -14.79
C ASP A 148 0.11 -28.75 -14.29
N ALA A 149 -0.07 -28.49 -13.00
CA ALA A 149 0.11 -27.17 -12.42
C ALA A 149 1.53 -26.63 -12.67
N PRO A 150 1.66 -25.31 -12.88
CA PRO A 150 2.97 -24.67 -12.97
C PRO A 150 3.75 -24.88 -11.67
N LYS A 151 5.08 -25.02 -11.76
CA LYS A 151 5.99 -25.17 -10.61
C LYS A 151 6.90 -23.97 -10.43
N GLY A 152 7.06 -23.17 -11.47
CA GLY A 152 7.97 -22.04 -11.48
C GLY A 152 7.68 -21.02 -12.58
N TRP A 153 8.46 -19.96 -12.59
CA TRP A 153 8.33 -18.87 -13.56
C TRP A 153 8.49 -19.34 -15.00
N LYS A 154 9.37 -20.33 -15.23
CA LYS A 154 9.62 -20.88 -16.55
C LYS A 154 8.36 -21.48 -17.18
N ASP A 155 7.43 -22.00 -16.37
CA ASP A 155 6.22 -22.62 -16.88
C ASP A 155 5.25 -21.62 -17.53
N LEU A 156 5.37 -20.31 -17.22
CA LEU A 156 4.64 -19.27 -17.92
C LEU A 156 5.06 -19.13 -19.40
N LEU A 157 6.21 -19.68 -19.75
CA LEU A 157 6.75 -19.70 -21.11
C LEU A 157 6.44 -21.02 -21.84
N ASP A 158 5.83 -22.01 -21.15
CA ASP A 158 5.49 -23.31 -21.74
C ASP A 158 4.31 -23.16 -22.72
N PRO A 159 4.46 -23.60 -23.97
CA PRO A 159 3.39 -23.56 -24.98
C PRO A 159 2.06 -24.22 -24.57
N LYS A 160 2.06 -25.13 -23.58
CA LYS A 160 0.81 -25.73 -23.06
C LYS A 160 -0.14 -24.69 -22.44
N PHE A 161 0.39 -23.54 -22.01
CA PHE A 161 -0.40 -22.42 -21.46
C PHE A 161 -0.65 -21.30 -22.47
N ARG A 162 -0.26 -21.48 -23.74
CA ARG A 162 -0.49 -20.45 -24.77
C ARG A 162 -1.96 -20.04 -24.85
N GLY A 163 -2.19 -18.71 -24.80
CA GLY A 163 -3.53 -18.13 -24.81
C GLY A 163 -4.39 -18.45 -23.57
N ARG A 164 -3.78 -19.04 -22.52
CA ARG A 164 -4.45 -19.43 -21.27
C ARG A 164 -3.92 -18.68 -20.05
N ILE A 165 -3.07 -17.67 -20.26
CA ILE A 165 -2.45 -16.87 -19.20
C ILE A 165 -3.22 -15.56 -19.05
N SER A 166 -3.76 -15.29 -17.87
CA SER A 166 -4.34 -14.01 -17.50
C SER A 166 -3.20 -13.06 -17.05
N LEU A 167 -2.93 -12.01 -17.81
CA LEU A 167 -1.90 -11.05 -17.47
C LEU A 167 -2.28 -9.62 -17.87
N ALA A 168 -2.13 -8.68 -16.94
CA ALA A 168 -2.39 -7.28 -17.22
C ALA A 168 -1.21 -6.63 -17.96
N ASP A 169 -1.49 -5.53 -18.68
CA ASP A 169 -0.47 -4.73 -19.33
C ASP A 169 0.47 -4.07 -18.29
N PRO A 170 1.77 -4.39 -18.25
CA PRO A 170 2.70 -3.79 -17.30
C PRO A 170 2.91 -2.28 -17.51
N ALA A 171 2.54 -1.75 -18.68
CA ALA A 171 2.54 -0.32 -18.92
C ALA A 171 1.42 0.42 -18.15
N LYS A 172 0.35 -0.30 -17.78
CA LYS A 172 -0.81 0.22 -17.05
C LYS A 172 -0.90 -0.29 -15.62
N SER A 173 -0.22 -1.40 -15.30
CA SER A 173 -0.21 -2.06 -14.00
C SER A 173 1.20 -2.15 -13.44
N SER A 174 1.52 -1.32 -12.45
CA SER A 174 2.82 -1.37 -11.76
C SER A 174 3.03 -2.69 -11.03
N SER A 175 1.98 -3.30 -10.52
CA SER A 175 2.05 -4.64 -9.90
C SER A 175 2.44 -5.71 -10.91
N THR A 176 1.85 -5.70 -12.11
CA THR A 176 2.24 -6.62 -13.16
C THR A 176 3.69 -6.39 -13.61
N TYR A 177 4.10 -5.12 -13.75
CA TYR A 177 5.50 -4.80 -14.04
C TYR A 177 6.46 -5.41 -13.01
N ALA A 178 6.18 -5.24 -11.72
CA ALA A 178 7.04 -5.76 -10.66
C ALA A 178 7.13 -7.29 -10.66
N VAL A 179 6.01 -7.98 -10.88
CA VAL A 179 5.97 -9.45 -11.00
C VAL A 179 6.77 -9.93 -12.21
N LEU A 180 6.61 -9.28 -13.37
CA LEU A 180 7.32 -9.67 -14.60
C LEU A 180 8.82 -9.36 -14.53
N LEU A 181 9.22 -8.26 -13.91
CA LEU A 181 10.62 -7.95 -13.64
C LEU A 181 11.23 -9.04 -12.75
N THR A 182 10.52 -9.46 -11.69
CA THR A 182 10.96 -10.56 -10.84
C THR A 182 11.09 -11.87 -11.61
N MET A 183 10.10 -12.23 -12.40
CA MET A 183 10.17 -13.42 -13.26
C MET A 183 11.40 -13.39 -14.15
N MET A 184 11.62 -12.29 -14.87
CA MET A 184 12.78 -12.12 -15.75
C MET A 184 14.09 -12.27 -14.98
N ASP A 185 14.24 -11.61 -13.82
CA ASP A 185 15.47 -11.68 -13.00
C ASP A 185 15.72 -13.10 -12.46
N LYS A 186 14.67 -13.81 -12.03
CA LYS A 186 14.79 -15.20 -11.56
C LYS A 186 15.08 -16.19 -12.70
N LEU A 187 14.79 -15.81 -13.93
CA LEU A 187 15.13 -16.59 -15.13
C LEU A 187 16.48 -16.16 -15.78
N GLY A 188 17.31 -15.41 -15.05
CA GLY A 188 18.68 -15.07 -15.49
C GLY A 188 18.82 -13.66 -16.05
N GLY A 189 17.76 -12.84 -16.01
CA GLY A 189 17.80 -11.42 -16.40
C GLY A 189 17.78 -11.15 -17.91
N ASP A 190 17.59 -12.18 -18.73
CA ASP A 190 17.53 -12.03 -20.19
C ASP A 190 16.18 -11.44 -20.61
N THR A 191 16.22 -10.32 -21.33
CA THR A 191 15.03 -9.65 -21.85
C THR A 191 14.28 -10.46 -22.93
N ALA A 192 14.90 -11.49 -23.52
CA ALA A 192 14.25 -12.40 -24.45
C ALA A 192 13.03 -13.12 -23.83
N VAL A 193 13.04 -13.30 -22.49
CA VAL A 193 11.92 -13.83 -21.72
C VAL A 193 10.63 -13.03 -21.92
N ILE A 194 10.73 -11.70 -22.11
CA ILE A 194 9.58 -10.83 -22.34
C ILE A 194 8.89 -11.20 -23.67
N GLY A 195 9.68 -11.40 -24.73
CA GLY A 195 9.16 -11.81 -26.04
C GLY A 195 8.46 -13.17 -25.99
N GLN A 196 9.11 -14.16 -25.34
CA GLN A 196 8.53 -15.49 -25.18
C GLN A 196 7.21 -15.48 -24.40
N LEU A 197 7.14 -14.66 -23.32
CA LEU A 197 5.91 -14.50 -22.56
C LEU A 197 4.81 -13.87 -23.42
N VAL A 198 5.11 -12.78 -24.16
CA VAL A 198 4.14 -12.13 -25.04
C VAL A 198 3.63 -13.07 -26.11
N ASP A 199 4.51 -13.87 -26.74
CA ASP A 199 4.10 -14.91 -27.69
C ASP A 199 3.13 -15.92 -27.02
N ASN A 200 3.37 -16.25 -25.75
CA ASN A 200 2.54 -17.19 -25.00
C ASN A 200 1.20 -16.58 -24.51
N LEU A 201 1.10 -15.25 -24.42
CA LEU A 201 -0.18 -14.56 -24.16
C LEU A 201 -1.13 -14.63 -25.35
N ASP A 202 -0.64 -14.90 -26.56
CA ASP A 202 -1.46 -15.05 -27.78
C ASP A 202 -2.37 -13.82 -28.05
N GLY A 203 -1.83 -12.62 -27.84
CA GLY A 203 -2.53 -11.34 -28.01
C GLY A 203 -3.53 -10.99 -26.91
N LYS A 204 -3.68 -11.82 -25.87
CA LYS A 204 -4.66 -11.64 -24.79
C LYS A 204 -4.02 -10.89 -23.61
N ILE A 205 -4.08 -9.57 -23.65
CA ILE A 205 -3.58 -8.70 -22.59
C ILE A 205 -4.75 -8.01 -21.89
N ILE A 206 -4.81 -8.11 -20.57
CA ILE A 206 -5.89 -7.59 -19.74
C ILE A 206 -5.58 -6.13 -19.33
N SER A 207 -6.63 -5.33 -19.14
CA SER A 207 -6.50 -3.88 -18.89
C SER A 207 -5.93 -3.54 -17.51
N GLY A 208 -6.07 -4.43 -16.49
CA GLY A 208 -5.63 -4.16 -15.13
C GLY A 208 -5.59 -5.40 -14.23
N SER A 209 -4.84 -5.31 -13.13
CA SER A 209 -4.58 -6.42 -12.22
C SER A 209 -5.82 -6.99 -11.53
N ALA A 210 -6.80 -6.17 -11.21
CA ALA A 210 -8.06 -6.66 -10.63
C ALA A 210 -8.85 -7.53 -11.63
N ALA A 211 -8.95 -7.08 -12.90
CA ALA A 211 -9.58 -7.85 -13.97
C ALA A 211 -8.81 -9.14 -14.28
N GLN A 212 -7.49 -9.12 -14.18
CA GLN A 212 -6.60 -10.27 -14.35
C GLN A 212 -6.96 -11.41 -13.38
N ILE A 213 -7.10 -11.09 -12.09
CA ILE A 213 -7.40 -12.10 -11.06
C ILE A 213 -8.85 -12.57 -11.18
N LYS A 214 -9.75 -11.65 -11.48
CA LYS A 214 -11.17 -12.01 -11.72
C LYS A 214 -11.31 -12.98 -12.89
N ALA A 215 -10.66 -12.74 -14.02
CA ALA A 215 -10.70 -13.61 -15.19
C ALA A 215 -10.14 -15.02 -14.91
N LEU A 216 -9.12 -15.14 -14.03
CA LEU A 216 -8.66 -16.43 -13.55
C LEU A 216 -9.71 -17.11 -12.68
N SER A 217 -10.31 -16.37 -11.73
CA SER A 217 -11.35 -16.91 -10.85
C SER A 217 -12.59 -17.39 -11.61
N ASP A 218 -12.99 -16.64 -12.63
CA ASP A 218 -14.15 -16.98 -13.46
C ASP A 218 -13.89 -18.15 -14.44
N GLY A 219 -12.66 -18.66 -14.50
CA GLY A 219 -12.29 -19.76 -15.40
C GLY A 219 -12.10 -19.35 -16.86
N GLU A 220 -11.95 -18.07 -17.17
CA GLU A 220 -11.63 -17.60 -18.52
C GLU A 220 -10.17 -17.93 -18.89
N TYR A 221 -9.30 -18.03 -17.87
CA TYR A 221 -7.88 -18.34 -18.02
C TYR A 221 -7.46 -19.42 -17.03
N ALA A 222 -6.38 -20.11 -17.37
CA ALA A 222 -5.88 -21.24 -16.60
C ALA A 222 -4.90 -20.84 -15.50
N ILE A 223 -4.01 -19.88 -15.77
CA ILE A 223 -2.96 -19.43 -14.86
C ILE A 223 -2.79 -17.92 -14.90
N THR A 224 -2.16 -17.39 -13.86
CA THR A 224 -1.74 -15.99 -13.76
C THR A 224 -0.45 -15.84 -12.96
N ALA A 225 0.22 -14.68 -13.10
CA ALA A 225 1.31 -14.25 -12.22
C ALA A 225 0.91 -12.93 -11.53
N THR A 226 0.94 -12.91 -10.19
CA THR A 226 0.40 -11.79 -9.40
C THR A 226 0.96 -11.77 -7.97
N PHE A 227 0.40 -10.92 -7.10
CA PHE A 227 0.64 -10.94 -5.66
C PHE A 227 -0.18 -12.05 -4.96
N GLU A 228 0.33 -12.50 -3.83
CA GLU A 228 -0.32 -13.54 -3.02
C GLU A 228 -1.68 -13.08 -2.47
N GLU A 229 -1.73 -11.89 -1.84
CA GLU A 229 -2.89 -11.41 -1.08
C GLU A 229 -4.19 -11.37 -1.91
N PRO A 230 -4.22 -10.80 -3.13
CA PRO A 230 -5.47 -10.77 -3.89
C PRO A 230 -5.98 -12.19 -4.26
N VAL A 231 -5.08 -13.14 -4.52
CA VAL A 231 -5.48 -14.53 -4.82
C VAL A 231 -6.10 -15.19 -3.59
N LEU A 232 -5.49 -14.98 -2.42
CA LEU A 232 -6.01 -15.51 -1.15
C LEU A 232 -7.41 -14.99 -0.84
N LYS A 233 -7.70 -13.72 -1.13
CA LYS A 233 -9.06 -13.17 -0.98
C LYS A 233 -10.08 -13.93 -1.81
N TYR A 234 -9.77 -14.25 -3.06
CA TYR A 234 -10.64 -15.05 -3.92
C TYR A 234 -10.81 -16.48 -3.40
N ILE A 235 -9.71 -17.13 -2.98
CA ILE A 235 -9.75 -18.50 -2.42
C ILE A 235 -10.60 -18.52 -1.15
N THR A 236 -10.43 -17.56 -0.25
CA THR A 236 -11.23 -17.44 0.99
C THR A 236 -12.71 -17.25 0.71
N ASN A 237 -13.04 -16.62 -0.42
CA ASN A 237 -14.42 -16.45 -0.90
C ASN A 237 -14.92 -17.62 -1.75
N GLY A 238 -14.22 -18.76 -1.76
CA GLY A 238 -14.66 -20.00 -2.41
C GLY A 238 -14.22 -20.18 -3.86
N ALA A 239 -13.32 -19.34 -4.40
CA ALA A 239 -12.83 -19.53 -5.76
C ALA A 239 -11.94 -20.78 -5.86
N HIS A 240 -12.10 -21.53 -6.93
CA HIS A 240 -11.35 -22.75 -7.23
C HIS A 240 -9.96 -22.42 -7.78
N MET A 241 -9.10 -21.88 -6.91
CA MET A 241 -7.71 -21.49 -7.26
C MET A 241 -6.71 -22.06 -6.26
N LYS A 242 -5.46 -22.27 -6.74
CA LYS A 242 -4.31 -22.58 -5.87
C LYS A 242 -3.14 -21.65 -6.19
N ILE A 243 -2.32 -21.42 -5.17
CA ILE A 243 -1.09 -20.62 -5.25
C ILE A 243 0.11 -21.53 -5.40
N VAL A 244 1.05 -21.11 -6.26
CA VAL A 244 2.35 -21.72 -6.43
C VAL A 244 3.43 -20.66 -6.14
N TYR A 245 4.32 -20.98 -5.21
CA TYR A 245 5.54 -20.20 -4.98
C TYR A 245 6.61 -20.76 -5.93
N PRO A 246 7.13 -19.95 -6.87
CA PRO A 246 7.99 -20.45 -7.94
C PRO A 246 9.26 -21.11 -7.41
N ALA A 247 9.63 -22.24 -8.00
CA ALA A 247 10.78 -23.03 -7.59
C ALA A 247 12.11 -22.28 -7.75
N GLU A 248 12.20 -21.39 -8.74
CA GLU A 248 13.38 -20.51 -8.95
C GLU A 248 13.53 -19.47 -7.83
N GLY A 249 12.52 -19.37 -6.98
CA GLY A 249 12.37 -18.32 -5.98
C GLY A 249 11.59 -17.14 -6.51
N THR A 250 11.23 -16.23 -5.60
CA THR A 250 10.44 -15.06 -5.93
C THR A 250 11.02 -13.81 -5.30
N ALA A 251 10.37 -12.66 -5.50
CA ALA A 251 10.58 -11.47 -4.68
C ALA A 251 9.39 -11.25 -3.76
N ILE A 252 9.65 -10.59 -2.64
CA ILE A 252 8.63 -10.08 -1.74
C ILE A 252 8.64 -8.56 -1.85
N SER A 253 7.51 -7.99 -2.25
CA SER A 253 7.22 -6.57 -2.14
C SER A 253 6.68 -6.25 -0.75
N SER A 254 6.52 -4.97 -0.46
CA SER A 254 5.97 -4.52 0.81
C SER A 254 5.15 -3.24 0.62
N GLY A 255 4.13 -3.08 1.44
CA GLY A 255 3.41 -1.83 1.59
C GLY A 255 4.07 -0.94 2.64
N GLY A 256 4.11 0.37 2.40
CA GLY A 256 4.82 1.31 3.25
C GLY A 256 3.94 2.19 4.13
N ILE A 257 4.57 2.79 5.17
CA ILE A 257 4.04 3.91 5.96
C ILE A 257 5.18 4.89 6.26
N GLY A 258 4.92 6.19 6.13
CA GLY A 258 5.92 7.23 6.44
C GLY A 258 5.28 8.54 6.84
N ILE A 259 5.98 9.32 7.66
CA ILE A 259 5.58 10.65 8.09
C ILE A 259 5.95 11.64 6.98
N ILE A 260 5.01 12.49 6.59
CA ILE A 260 5.26 13.53 5.58
C ILE A 260 6.12 14.64 6.19
N LYS A 261 7.16 15.06 5.47
CA LYS A 261 8.07 16.11 5.94
C LYS A 261 7.33 17.44 6.08
N GLY A 262 7.43 18.05 7.26
CA GLY A 262 6.69 19.28 7.56
C GLY A 262 5.24 19.06 7.97
N ALA A 263 4.85 17.81 8.28
CA ALA A 263 3.54 17.46 8.83
C ALA A 263 3.13 18.39 9.97
N LYS A 264 1.90 18.90 9.93
CA LYS A 264 1.38 19.84 10.96
C LYS A 264 1.16 19.16 12.30
N HIS A 265 0.84 17.85 12.29
CA HIS A 265 0.54 17.06 13.48
C HIS A 265 1.61 15.95 13.66
N ALA A 266 2.90 16.32 13.58
CA ALA A 266 4.02 15.37 13.57
C ALA A 266 4.03 14.43 14.78
N GLU A 267 3.68 14.90 15.99
CA GLU A 267 3.62 14.04 17.18
C GLU A 267 2.48 13.02 17.12
N ASN A 268 1.32 13.39 16.56
CA ASN A 268 0.23 12.47 16.32
C ASN A 268 0.60 11.46 15.21
N ALA A 269 1.35 11.90 14.20
CA ALA A 269 1.85 11.06 13.13
C ALA A 269 2.81 9.97 13.64
N LYS A 270 3.72 10.31 14.57
CA LYS A 270 4.60 9.34 15.23
C LYS A 270 3.81 8.28 16.00
N LYS A 271 2.83 8.72 16.80
CA LYS A 271 1.95 7.81 17.55
C LYS A 271 1.18 6.86 16.62
N PHE A 272 0.68 7.38 15.50
CA PHE A 272 -0.05 6.57 14.52
C PHE A 272 0.88 5.57 13.81
N LEU A 273 2.09 6.00 13.42
CA LEU A 273 3.06 5.11 12.81
C LEU A 273 3.44 3.98 13.77
N ASP A 274 3.79 4.29 15.03
CA ASP A 274 4.10 3.28 16.04
C ASP A 274 2.91 2.35 16.30
N PHE A 275 1.69 2.88 16.35
CA PHE A 275 0.48 2.07 16.51
C PHE A 275 0.28 1.11 15.32
N VAL A 276 0.39 1.60 14.08
CA VAL A 276 0.28 0.74 12.89
C VAL A 276 1.36 -0.34 12.89
N MET A 277 2.59 0.00 13.33
CA MET A 277 3.72 -0.93 13.41
C MET A 277 3.67 -1.85 14.63
N SER A 278 2.75 -1.64 15.59
CA SER A 278 2.67 -2.41 16.83
C SER A 278 2.33 -3.88 16.61
N LYS A 279 2.76 -4.74 17.55
CA LYS A 279 2.43 -6.17 17.54
C LYS A 279 0.92 -6.41 17.51
N GLN A 280 0.17 -5.65 18.31
CA GLN A 280 -1.29 -5.71 18.39
C GLN A 280 -1.99 -5.54 17.03
N VAL A 281 -1.51 -4.61 16.20
CA VAL A 281 -2.07 -4.38 14.86
C VAL A 281 -1.63 -5.48 13.91
N HIS A 282 -0.35 -5.85 13.92
CA HIS A 282 0.20 -6.85 13.02
C HIS A 282 -0.34 -8.28 13.26
N GLU A 283 -0.70 -8.65 14.48
CA GLU A 283 -1.35 -9.94 14.79
C GLU A 283 -2.69 -10.12 14.06
N ARG A 284 -3.33 -9.02 13.64
CA ARG A 284 -4.61 -9.05 12.92
C ARG A 284 -4.47 -9.11 11.39
N PHE A 285 -3.27 -8.90 10.87
CA PHE A 285 -3.06 -8.90 9.39
C PHE A 285 -3.50 -10.21 8.74
N GLY A 286 -3.36 -11.31 9.46
CA GLY A 286 -3.85 -12.61 9.00
C GLY A 286 -5.35 -12.67 8.70
N ASN A 287 -6.17 -11.93 9.44
CA ASN A 287 -7.61 -11.84 9.19
C ASN A 287 -7.93 -11.18 7.84
N TYR A 288 -6.97 -10.44 7.31
CA TYR A 288 -7.07 -9.73 6.03
C TYR A 288 -6.21 -10.37 4.93
N GLN A 289 -5.75 -11.62 5.15
CA GLN A 289 -4.87 -12.36 4.24
C GLN A 289 -3.54 -11.63 3.96
N ARG A 290 -3.03 -10.87 4.95
CA ARG A 290 -1.79 -10.10 4.86
C ARG A 290 -0.72 -10.70 5.74
N ARG A 291 0.52 -10.62 5.28
CA ARG A 291 1.69 -11.00 6.05
C ARG A 291 2.28 -9.79 6.77
N SER A 292 2.69 -10.01 8.01
CA SER A 292 3.41 -9.04 8.82
C SER A 292 4.88 -8.99 8.45
N THR A 293 5.49 -7.79 8.52
CA THR A 293 6.95 -7.64 8.50
C THR A 293 7.60 -7.88 9.86
N ARG A 294 6.82 -8.08 10.94
CA ARG A 294 7.35 -8.34 12.27
C ARG A 294 7.79 -9.80 12.41
N THR A 295 8.93 -10.00 13.09
CA THR A 295 9.49 -11.33 13.36
C THR A 295 8.85 -12.02 14.58
N ASP A 296 8.18 -11.25 15.44
CA ASP A 296 7.51 -11.73 16.65
C ASP A 296 5.99 -11.97 16.48
N VAL A 297 5.48 -11.90 15.23
CA VAL A 297 4.10 -12.21 14.85
C VAL A 297 4.08 -13.49 14.02
N GLN A 298 3.28 -14.46 14.46
CA GLN A 298 3.12 -15.71 13.72
C GLN A 298 2.23 -15.52 12.49
N PRO A 299 2.63 -16.04 11.32
CA PRO A 299 1.76 -16.04 10.16
C PRO A 299 0.51 -16.88 10.41
N PRO A 300 -0.63 -16.55 9.78
CA PRO A 300 -1.81 -17.41 9.82
C PRO A 300 -1.49 -18.81 9.31
N ALA A 301 -2.12 -19.82 9.91
CA ALA A 301 -1.95 -21.22 9.49
C ALA A 301 -2.35 -21.48 8.01
N SER A 302 -3.17 -20.61 7.43
CA SER A 302 -3.56 -20.66 6.03
C SER A 302 -2.45 -20.21 5.06
N LEU A 303 -1.42 -19.52 5.55
CA LEU A 303 -0.31 -19.02 4.74
C LEU A 303 0.93 -19.91 4.91
N ARG A 304 1.60 -20.24 3.81
CA ARG A 304 2.90 -20.91 3.88
C ARG A 304 3.86 -20.04 4.69
N PRO A 305 4.61 -20.58 5.68
CA PRO A 305 5.64 -19.82 6.41
C PRO A 305 6.64 -19.16 5.44
N VAL A 306 7.03 -17.91 5.73
CA VAL A 306 7.99 -17.19 4.87
C VAL A 306 9.33 -17.92 4.80
N SER A 307 9.73 -18.59 5.89
CA SER A 307 10.93 -19.45 5.93
C SER A 307 10.94 -20.60 4.93
N GLU A 308 9.77 -20.99 4.42
CA GLU A 308 9.62 -22.04 3.39
C GLU A 308 9.52 -21.46 1.97
N ILE A 309 9.54 -20.13 1.83
CA ILE A 309 9.49 -19.43 0.54
C ILE A 309 10.92 -19.00 0.19
N ARG A 310 11.44 -19.49 -0.92
CA ARG A 310 12.71 -18.99 -1.45
C ARG A 310 12.48 -17.59 -2.03
N TYR A 311 12.97 -16.56 -1.37
CA TYR A 311 12.73 -15.18 -1.80
C TYR A 311 13.95 -14.26 -1.64
N THR A 312 13.88 -13.12 -2.30
CA THR A 312 14.68 -11.93 -2.03
C THR A 312 13.74 -10.74 -1.81
N PRO A 313 14.11 -9.70 -1.04
CA PRO A 313 13.41 -8.43 -1.10
C PRO A 313 13.32 -7.95 -2.56
N PHE A 314 12.23 -7.29 -2.91
CA PHE A 314 12.08 -6.72 -4.25
C PHE A 314 13.08 -5.58 -4.44
N ASP A 315 13.88 -5.65 -5.51
CA ASP A 315 14.87 -4.62 -5.83
C ASP A 315 14.20 -3.39 -6.44
N THR A 316 13.86 -2.45 -5.57
CA THR A 316 13.16 -1.22 -5.94
C THR A 316 14.02 -0.27 -6.79
N GLN A 317 15.36 -0.25 -6.60
CA GLN A 317 16.25 0.58 -7.39
C GLN A 317 16.34 0.07 -8.83
N ARG A 318 16.49 -1.24 -9.00
CA ARG A 318 16.44 -1.89 -10.30
C ARG A 318 15.08 -1.67 -10.98
N ALA A 319 13.99 -1.80 -10.24
CA ALA A 319 12.66 -1.57 -10.77
C ALA A 319 12.49 -0.16 -11.34
N VAL A 320 13.02 0.85 -10.68
CA VAL A 320 12.97 2.24 -11.16
C VAL A 320 13.90 2.43 -12.37
N SER A 321 15.15 2.00 -12.27
CA SER A 321 16.18 2.26 -13.31
C SER A 321 15.94 1.49 -14.61
N PHE A 322 15.33 0.31 -14.54
CA PHE A 322 15.10 -0.57 -15.70
C PHE A 322 13.71 -0.43 -16.33
N LYS A 323 12.81 0.35 -15.74
CA LYS A 323 11.40 0.43 -16.15
C LYS A 323 11.21 0.82 -17.61
N ASP A 324 11.87 1.86 -18.06
CA ASP A 324 11.71 2.38 -19.43
C ASP A 324 12.22 1.38 -20.47
N GLU A 325 13.34 0.71 -20.20
CA GLU A 325 13.87 -0.33 -21.06
C GLU A 325 12.90 -1.52 -21.11
N PHE A 326 12.44 -2.00 -19.97
CA PHE A 326 11.47 -3.09 -19.88
C PHE A 326 10.22 -2.79 -20.70
N LEU A 327 9.60 -1.62 -20.48
CA LEU A 327 8.37 -1.24 -21.16
C LEU A 327 8.59 -1.01 -22.67
N SER A 328 9.77 -0.58 -23.09
CA SER A 328 10.14 -0.49 -24.52
C SER A 328 10.17 -1.89 -25.16
N LYS A 329 10.80 -2.87 -24.50
CA LYS A 329 10.88 -4.26 -24.96
C LYS A 329 9.49 -4.92 -24.99
N TRP A 330 8.68 -4.68 -23.95
CA TRP A 330 7.31 -5.15 -23.88
C TRP A 330 6.47 -4.65 -25.07
N ARG A 331 6.46 -3.34 -25.31
CA ARG A 331 5.75 -2.73 -26.44
C ARG A 331 6.20 -3.29 -27.79
N ALA A 332 7.50 -3.43 -27.97
CA ALA A 332 8.05 -3.99 -29.21
C ALA A 332 7.64 -5.45 -29.43
N ALA A 333 7.48 -6.23 -28.36
CA ALA A 333 7.00 -7.60 -28.45
C ALA A 333 5.50 -7.69 -28.75
N VAL A 334 4.69 -6.80 -28.18
CA VAL A 334 3.21 -6.80 -28.35
C VAL A 334 2.78 -6.34 -29.75
N ILE A 335 3.57 -5.49 -30.41
CA ILE A 335 3.24 -4.93 -31.76
C ILE A 335 3.60 -5.93 -32.89
N LYS A 336 4.35 -6.98 -32.62
CA LYS A 336 4.67 -8.01 -33.61
C LYS A 336 3.44 -8.85 -33.97
#